data_8fc01bb5ad31681470d4a5c9672e555b
#
_entry.id   8fc01bb5ad31681470d4a5c9672e555b
#
_cell.length_a   1.000
_cell.length_b   1.000
_cell.length_c   1.000
_cell.angle_alpha   90.00
_cell.angle_beta   90.00
_cell.angle_gamma   90.00
#
_symmetry.space_group_name_H-M   'P 1'
#
loop_
_entity.id
_entity.type
_entity.pdbx_description
1 polymer ?
#
loop_
_entity_poly.entity_id
_entity_poly.type
_entity_poly.pdbx_seq_one_letter_code
_entity_poly.pdbx_strand_id
1 'polypeptide(L)'
;LQEEADMQVYKKILVAMDCSDVDDAIVEHVSALAIQNKAQVYLIHVVHSHTLDQERVLHKQAETCLKSRCEVLQARGIDAHTVIRSGEPDKELLKEIEENNYDLVAMATHGHSFVGDILYGSVSRTLKHKIRVPLLLIGPSH
;
A
#
# COMPACT_ATOMS: atom_id res chain seq x y z
N LEU A 1 8.86 -19.17 -21.41
CA LEU A 1 7.97 -19.33 -22.53
C LEU A 1 6.54 -19.09 -22.05
N GLN A 2 5.55 -19.59 -22.80
CA GLN A 2 4.15 -19.32 -22.49
C GLN A 2 3.75 -19.81 -21.09
N GLU A 3 4.27 -20.93 -20.67
CA GLU A 3 4.00 -21.48 -19.33
C GLU A 3 4.53 -20.57 -18.24
N GLU A 4 5.68 -19.94 -18.44
CA GLU A 4 6.24 -19.00 -17.46
C GLU A 4 5.37 -17.75 -17.31
N ALA A 5 4.82 -17.25 -18.43
CA ALA A 5 3.92 -16.11 -18.40
C ALA A 5 2.63 -16.44 -17.64
N ASP A 6 2.11 -17.67 -17.80
CA ASP A 6 0.90 -18.11 -17.14
C ASP A 6 1.10 -18.34 -15.62
N MET A 7 2.34 -18.42 -15.17
CA MET A 7 2.67 -18.61 -13.74
C MET A 7 2.75 -17.31 -12.95
N GLN A 8 2.47 -16.17 -13.57
CA GLN A 8 2.43 -14.90 -12.86
C GLN A 8 1.19 -14.85 -11.97
N VAL A 9 1.39 -14.80 -10.67
CA VAL A 9 0.32 -14.88 -9.68
C VAL A 9 -0.25 -13.50 -9.35
N TYR A 10 0.62 -12.52 -9.22
CA TYR A 10 0.22 -11.18 -8.80
C TYR A 10 0.33 -10.21 -9.97
N LYS A 11 -0.83 -9.77 -10.48
CA LYS A 11 -0.88 -8.80 -11.59
C LYS A 11 -1.16 -7.39 -11.12
N LYS A 12 -1.78 -7.24 -9.97
CA LYS A 12 -2.17 -5.94 -9.44
C LYS A 12 -2.01 -5.95 -7.92
N ILE A 13 -1.07 -5.18 -7.42
CA ILE A 13 -0.68 -5.17 -6.00
C ILE A 13 -1.06 -3.84 -5.37
N LEU A 14 -1.78 -3.88 -4.26
CA LEU A 14 -2.08 -2.70 -3.46
C LEU A 14 -1.12 -2.65 -2.27
N VAL A 15 -0.49 -1.51 -2.06
CA VAL A 15 0.47 -1.31 -0.96
C VAL A 15 -0.02 -0.20 -0.07
N ALA A 16 -0.35 -0.52 1.18
CA ALA A 16 -0.74 0.48 2.17
C ALA A 16 0.52 1.16 2.71
N MET A 17 0.62 2.46 2.50
CA MET A 17 1.78 3.26 2.88
C MET A 17 1.49 4.02 4.16
N ASP A 18 2.44 3.98 5.08
CA ASP A 18 2.36 4.68 6.36
C ASP A 18 2.95 6.09 6.28
N CYS A 19 3.70 6.37 5.23
CA CYS A 19 4.45 7.60 5.05
C CYS A 19 5.48 7.83 6.16
N SER A 20 6.13 6.75 6.55
CA SER A 20 7.21 6.74 7.53
C SER A 20 8.39 5.92 6.98
N ASP A 21 9.42 5.75 7.78
CA ASP A 21 10.64 5.06 7.37
C ASP A 21 10.41 3.59 7.00
N VAL A 22 9.35 2.96 7.53
CA VAL A 22 9.05 1.57 7.21
C VAL A 22 8.66 1.39 5.73
N ASP A 23 8.25 2.47 5.08
CA ASP A 23 7.85 2.43 3.68
C ASP A 23 9.00 2.03 2.76
N ASP A 24 10.23 2.32 3.13
CA ASP A 24 11.39 1.96 2.29
C ASP A 24 11.54 0.44 2.19
N ALA A 25 11.36 -0.28 3.29
CA ALA A 25 11.41 -1.73 3.28
C ALA A 25 10.29 -2.33 2.44
N ILE A 26 9.09 -1.75 2.54
CA ILE A 26 7.93 -2.20 1.75
C ILE A 26 8.21 -1.99 0.26
N VAL A 27 8.70 -0.82 -0.12
CA VAL A 27 8.98 -0.48 -1.51
C VAL A 27 10.01 -1.46 -2.10
N GLU A 28 11.06 -1.77 -1.35
CA GLU A 28 12.08 -2.71 -1.82
C GLU A 28 11.49 -4.11 -2.04
N HIS A 29 10.72 -4.59 -1.09
CA HIS A 29 10.14 -5.93 -1.18
C HIS A 29 9.13 -6.03 -2.32
N VAL A 30 8.22 -5.05 -2.41
CA VAL A 30 7.18 -5.02 -3.44
C VAL A 30 7.80 -4.82 -4.83
N SER A 31 8.87 -4.03 -4.93
CA SER A 31 9.58 -3.87 -6.20
C SER A 31 10.02 -5.22 -6.78
N ALA A 32 10.61 -6.07 -5.94
CA ALA A 32 11.06 -7.38 -6.39
C ALA A 32 9.89 -8.23 -6.87
N LEU A 33 8.81 -8.26 -6.11
CA LEU A 33 7.60 -9.00 -6.50
C LEU A 33 6.99 -8.46 -7.79
N ALA A 34 6.90 -7.15 -7.92
CA ALA A 34 6.29 -6.53 -9.10
C ALA A 34 7.11 -6.80 -10.35
N ILE A 35 8.43 -6.76 -10.25
CA ILE A 35 9.31 -7.06 -11.39
C ILE A 35 9.15 -8.51 -11.80
N GLN A 36 9.16 -9.44 -10.84
CA GLN A 36 9.01 -10.87 -11.13
C GLN A 36 7.67 -11.21 -11.78
N ASN A 37 6.61 -10.54 -11.35
CA ASN A 37 5.25 -10.81 -11.81
C ASN A 37 4.79 -9.87 -12.91
N LYS A 38 5.57 -8.87 -13.28
CA LYS A 38 5.18 -7.81 -14.22
C LYS A 38 3.87 -7.16 -13.76
N ALA A 39 3.79 -6.90 -12.45
CA ALA A 39 2.58 -6.41 -11.82
C ALA A 39 2.48 -4.90 -11.88
N GLN A 40 1.24 -4.40 -11.84
CA GLN A 40 0.95 -3.01 -11.53
C GLN A 40 0.99 -2.83 -10.01
N VAL A 41 1.46 -1.69 -9.54
CA VAL A 41 1.51 -1.39 -8.12
C VAL A 41 0.72 -0.11 -7.85
N TYR A 42 -0.15 -0.17 -6.85
CA TYR A 42 -0.94 0.98 -6.39
C TYR A 42 -0.54 1.27 -4.95
N LEU A 43 0.02 2.45 -4.73
CA LEU A 43 0.40 2.92 -3.39
C LEU A 43 -0.76 3.70 -2.82
N ILE A 44 -1.31 3.27 -1.69
CA ILE A 44 -2.45 3.93 -1.08
C ILE A 44 -2.09 4.48 0.30
N HIS A 45 -2.58 5.67 0.60
CA HIS A 45 -2.57 6.23 1.95
C HIS A 45 -3.96 6.76 2.25
N VAL A 46 -4.43 6.49 3.47
CA VAL A 46 -5.74 6.99 3.93
C VAL A 46 -5.50 8.12 4.90
N VAL A 47 -6.02 9.30 4.56
CA VAL A 47 -5.95 10.49 5.40
C VAL A 47 -7.07 10.42 6.43
N HIS A 48 -6.70 10.46 7.71
CA HIS A 48 -7.67 10.47 8.81
C HIS A 48 -7.52 11.78 9.58
N SER A 49 -8.54 12.61 9.53
CA SER A 49 -8.49 13.94 10.14
C SER A 49 -9.85 14.32 10.72
N HIS A 50 -9.84 15.29 11.64
CA HIS A 50 -11.05 15.74 12.31
C HIS A 50 -11.55 17.10 11.81
N THR A 51 -10.73 17.82 11.05
CA THR A 51 -11.09 19.14 10.51
C THR A 51 -10.71 19.24 9.03
N LEU A 52 -11.37 20.15 8.31
CA LEU A 52 -11.04 20.38 6.90
C LEU A 52 -9.63 20.93 6.70
N ASP A 53 -9.20 21.80 7.60
CA ASP A 53 -7.84 22.37 7.49
C ASP A 53 -6.77 21.31 7.70
N GLN A 54 -6.97 20.45 8.71
CA GLN A 54 -6.07 19.32 8.96
C GLN A 54 -6.06 18.36 7.77
N GLU A 55 -7.21 18.10 7.18
CA GLU A 55 -7.32 17.23 6.04
C GLU A 55 -6.51 17.75 4.85
N ARG A 56 -6.59 19.05 4.57
CA ARG A 56 -5.82 19.64 3.47
C ARG A 56 -4.32 19.46 3.66
N VAL A 57 -3.84 19.71 4.87
CA VAL A 57 -2.41 19.57 5.19
C VAL A 57 -1.98 18.10 5.03
N LEU A 58 -2.73 17.18 5.63
CA LEU A 58 -2.40 15.76 5.58
C LEU A 58 -2.50 15.21 4.16
N HIS A 59 -3.48 15.66 3.38
CA HIS A 59 -3.63 15.24 2.00
C HIS A 59 -2.42 15.66 1.17
N LYS A 60 -1.96 16.89 1.36
CA LYS A 60 -0.78 17.39 0.64
C LYS A 60 0.48 16.64 1.03
N GLN A 61 0.63 16.34 2.31
CA GLN A 61 1.75 15.54 2.79
C GLN A 61 1.72 14.13 2.20
N ALA A 62 0.53 13.54 2.10
CA ALA A 62 0.35 12.22 1.50
C ALA A 62 0.70 12.24 0.01
N GLU A 63 0.28 13.26 -0.72
CA GLU A 63 0.64 13.41 -2.14
C GLU A 63 2.16 13.39 -2.33
N THR A 64 2.87 14.17 -1.54
CA THR A 64 4.33 14.27 -1.62
C THR A 64 4.98 12.91 -1.29
N CYS A 65 4.52 12.29 -0.24
CA CYS A 65 5.03 10.99 0.21
C CYS A 65 4.83 9.91 -0.87
N LEU A 66 3.62 9.76 -1.36
CA LEU A 66 3.31 8.73 -2.35
C LEU A 66 4.00 8.99 -3.68
N LYS A 67 4.04 10.25 -4.10
CA LYS A 67 4.71 10.62 -5.34
C LYS A 67 6.17 10.21 -5.33
N SER A 68 6.87 10.50 -4.25
CA SER A 68 8.28 10.17 -4.10
C SER A 68 8.52 8.68 -4.27
N ARG A 69 7.74 7.86 -3.59
CA ARG A 69 7.88 6.41 -3.65
C ARG A 69 7.43 5.83 -4.98
N CYS A 70 6.38 6.40 -5.55
CA CYS A 70 5.89 5.99 -6.86
C CYS A 70 6.95 6.24 -7.94
N GLU A 71 7.65 7.36 -7.87
CA GLU A 71 8.73 7.68 -8.81
C GLU A 71 9.88 6.68 -8.72
N VAL A 72 10.19 6.20 -7.51
CA VAL A 72 11.20 5.14 -7.33
C VAL A 72 10.79 3.87 -8.08
N LEU A 73 9.54 3.47 -7.93
CA LEU A 73 9.02 2.27 -8.61
C LEU A 73 9.01 2.46 -10.13
N GLN A 74 8.57 3.62 -10.59
CA GLN A 74 8.51 3.92 -12.03
C GLN A 74 9.91 3.92 -12.65
N ALA A 75 10.91 4.44 -11.93
CA ALA A 75 12.30 4.43 -12.38
C ALA A 75 12.84 3.00 -12.54
N ARG A 76 12.25 2.03 -11.86
CA ARG A 76 12.61 0.62 -11.98
C ARG A 76 11.82 -0.10 -13.06
N GLY A 77 11.01 0.61 -13.82
CA GLY A 77 10.21 0.04 -14.89
C GLY A 77 8.89 -0.57 -14.44
N ILE A 78 8.44 -0.24 -13.24
CA ILE A 78 7.18 -0.76 -12.69
C ILE A 78 6.05 0.21 -13.01
N ASP A 79 4.91 -0.32 -13.43
CA ASP A 79 3.70 0.47 -13.67
C ASP A 79 3.06 0.79 -12.32
N ALA A 80 3.44 1.95 -11.76
CA ALA A 80 3.06 2.34 -10.41
C ALA A 80 2.14 3.56 -10.42
N HIS A 81 1.18 3.54 -9.50
CA HIS A 81 0.16 4.57 -9.35
C HIS A 81 -0.04 4.91 -7.88
N THR A 82 -0.69 6.04 -7.61
CA THR A 82 -0.99 6.47 -6.25
C THR A 82 -2.49 6.60 -6.05
N VAL A 83 -2.94 6.32 -4.82
CA VAL A 83 -4.35 6.48 -4.42
C VAL A 83 -4.36 7.13 -3.05
N ILE A 84 -5.15 8.21 -2.91
CA ILE A 84 -5.36 8.86 -1.62
C ILE A 84 -6.85 8.81 -1.32
N ARG A 85 -7.19 8.28 -0.15
CA ARG A 85 -8.57 8.27 0.33
C ARG A 85 -8.63 9.00 1.66
N SER A 86 -9.81 9.46 2.04
CA SER A 86 -10.05 10.15 3.30
C SER A 86 -11.12 9.41 4.08
N GLY A 87 -10.90 9.25 5.38
CA GLY A 87 -11.85 8.58 6.25
C GLY A 87 -11.16 7.69 7.26
N GLU A 88 -11.85 6.68 7.73
CA GLU A 88 -11.27 5.71 8.66
C GLU A 88 -10.40 4.73 7.88
N PRO A 89 -9.13 4.56 8.28
CA PRO A 89 -8.17 3.78 7.50
C PRO A 89 -8.63 2.36 7.16
N ASP A 90 -9.18 1.63 8.13
CA ASP A 90 -9.61 0.25 7.89
C ASP A 90 -10.78 0.18 6.90
N LYS A 91 -11.75 1.08 7.05
CA LYS A 91 -12.93 1.10 6.20
C LYS A 91 -12.60 1.53 4.77
N GLU A 92 -11.78 2.58 4.63
CA GLU A 92 -11.44 3.10 3.31
C GLU A 92 -10.54 2.12 2.56
N LEU A 93 -9.62 1.48 3.26
CA LEU A 93 -8.75 0.49 2.64
C LEU A 93 -9.56 -0.72 2.17
N LEU A 94 -10.52 -1.17 2.98
CA LEU A 94 -11.40 -2.27 2.60
C LEU A 94 -12.23 -1.91 1.36
N LYS A 95 -12.76 -0.70 1.30
CA LYS A 95 -13.51 -0.23 0.12
C LYS A 95 -12.64 -0.27 -1.14
N GLU A 96 -11.41 0.21 -1.03
CA GLU A 96 -10.49 0.20 -2.16
C GLU A 96 -10.27 -1.22 -2.66
N ILE A 97 -10.07 -2.16 -1.75
CA ILE A 97 -9.84 -3.56 -2.10
C ILE A 97 -11.09 -4.18 -2.76
N GLU A 98 -12.27 -3.88 -2.24
CA GLU A 98 -13.51 -4.43 -2.78
C GLU A 98 -13.93 -3.81 -4.12
N GLU A 99 -13.65 -2.54 -4.31
CA GLU A 99 -14.05 -1.82 -5.53
C GLU A 99 -13.08 -2.05 -6.71
N ASN A 100 -11.90 -2.55 -6.43
CA ASN A 100 -10.87 -2.76 -7.44
C ASN A 100 -10.33 -4.19 -7.32
N ASN A 101 -9.87 -4.73 -8.42
CA ASN A 101 -9.46 -6.13 -8.49
C ASN A 101 -7.97 -6.28 -8.19
N TYR A 102 -7.62 -6.24 -6.90
CA TYR A 102 -6.25 -6.49 -6.47
C TYR A 102 -6.00 -7.97 -6.25
N ASP A 103 -4.80 -8.43 -6.55
CA ASP A 103 -4.38 -9.81 -6.37
C ASP A 103 -3.59 -10.01 -5.09
N LEU A 104 -3.05 -8.93 -4.54
CA LEU A 104 -2.25 -8.95 -3.31
C LEU A 104 -2.36 -7.60 -2.62
N VAL A 105 -2.44 -7.62 -1.29
CA VAL A 105 -2.36 -6.42 -0.47
C VAL A 105 -1.14 -6.54 0.43
N ALA A 106 -0.29 -5.53 0.45
CA ALA A 106 0.91 -5.49 1.29
C ALA A 106 0.83 -4.32 2.25
N MET A 107 1.32 -4.52 3.47
CA MET A 107 1.40 -3.46 4.46
C MET A 107 2.50 -3.77 5.48
N ALA A 108 2.96 -2.75 6.20
CA ALA A 108 3.97 -2.92 7.24
C ALA A 108 3.35 -3.46 8.52
N THR A 109 4.13 -4.24 9.26
CA THR A 109 3.72 -4.71 10.59
C THR A 109 3.92 -3.64 11.67
N HIS A 110 4.86 -2.70 11.44
CA HIS A 110 5.18 -1.64 12.39
C HIS A 110 5.39 -0.32 11.66
N GLY A 111 4.94 0.77 12.31
CA GLY A 111 5.29 2.12 11.90
C GLY A 111 6.08 2.80 13.02
N HIS A 112 6.81 3.84 12.67
CA HIS A 112 7.53 4.65 13.67
C HIS A 112 6.61 5.67 14.32
N SER A 113 5.47 5.94 13.70
CA SER A 113 4.51 6.87 14.23
C SER A 113 3.38 6.12 14.91
N PHE A 114 2.67 6.83 15.75
CA PHE A 114 1.45 6.32 16.37
C PHE A 114 0.43 5.90 15.31
N VAL A 115 0.43 6.59 14.19
CA VAL A 115 -0.47 6.27 13.07
C VAL A 115 -0.14 4.89 12.48
N GLY A 116 1.14 4.57 12.39
CA GLY A 116 1.56 3.25 11.91
C GLY A 116 1.07 2.12 12.81
N ASP A 117 1.13 2.32 14.12
CA ASP A 117 0.60 1.33 15.06
C ASP A 117 -0.89 1.13 14.91
N ILE A 118 -1.63 2.22 14.67
CA ILE A 118 -3.07 2.15 14.42
C ILE A 118 -3.32 1.38 13.12
N LEU A 119 -2.57 1.70 12.08
CA LEU A 119 -2.70 1.03 10.79
C LEU A 119 -2.48 -0.48 10.94
N TYR A 120 -1.40 -0.88 11.60
CA TYR A 120 -1.11 -2.29 11.81
C TYR A 120 -2.17 -2.95 12.68
N GLY A 121 -2.50 -2.37 13.84
CA GLY A 121 -3.39 -2.98 14.81
C GLY A 121 -4.82 -3.16 14.32
N SER A 122 -5.48 -2.05 13.99
CA SER A 122 -6.90 -2.08 13.62
C SER A 122 -7.10 -2.50 12.16
N VAL A 123 -6.27 -2.00 11.26
CA VAL A 123 -6.43 -2.27 9.84
C VAL A 123 -6.11 -3.72 9.51
N SER A 124 -4.98 -4.25 9.97
CA SER A 124 -4.62 -5.63 9.67
C SER A 124 -5.65 -6.61 10.24
N ARG A 125 -6.19 -6.31 11.42
CA ARG A 125 -7.24 -7.14 12.03
C ARG A 125 -8.50 -7.15 11.19
N THR A 126 -8.94 -5.99 10.71
CA THR A 126 -10.10 -5.87 9.85
C THR A 126 -9.90 -6.62 8.54
N LEU A 127 -8.75 -6.40 7.90
CA LEU A 127 -8.46 -7.02 6.61
C LEU A 127 -8.36 -8.53 6.71
N LYS A 128 -7.71 -9.04 7.75
CA LYS A 128 -7.55 -10.48 7.99
C LYS A 128 -8.88 -11.24 7.89
N HIS A 129 -9.95 -10.63 8.36
CA HIS A 129 -11.25 -11.29 8.45
C HIS A 129 -12.17 -11.03 7.27
N LYS A 130 -11.89 -10.00 6.47
CA LYS A 130 -12.85 -9.53 5.45
C LYS A 130 -12.36 -9.63 4.02
N ILE A 131 -11.07 -9.69 3.77
CA ILE A 131 -10.58 -9.75 2.40
C ILE A 131 -10.36 -11.19 1.95
N ARG A 132 -10.48 -11.40 0.64
CA ARG A 132 -10.28 -12.71 0.02
C ARG A 132 -8.93 -12.83 -0.68
N VAL A 133 -8.22 -11.72 -0.85
CA VAL A 133 -6.89 -11.71 -1.46
C VAL A 133 -5.82 -11.91 -0.41
N PRO A 134 -4.65 -12.45 -0.78
CA PRO A 134 -3.55 -12.59 0.17
C PRO A 134 -3.13 -11.26 0.77
N LEU A 135 -2.77 -11.29 2.03
CA LEU A 135 -2.26 -10.13 2.76
C LEU A 135 -0.81 -10.40 3.14
N LEU A 136 0.10 -9.58 2.62
CA LEU A 136 1.51 -9.67 2.91
C LEU A 136 1.87 -8.64 3.96
N LEU A 137 2.36 -9.11 5.10
CA LEU A 137 2.80 -8.24 6.19
C LEU A 137 4.33 -8.21 6.18
N ILE A 138 4.89 -7.01 6.09
CA ILE A 138 6.34 -6.82 5.99
C ILE A 138 6.83 -6.22 7.30
N GLY A 139 7.71 -6.95 7.98
CA GLY A 139 8.31 -6.49 9.21
C GLY A 139 9.44 -5.51 8.96
N PRO A 140 9.94 -4.85 10.01
CA PRO A 140 11.04 -3.89 9.86
C PRO A 140 12.31 -4.63 9.43
N SER A 141 13.08 -3.98 8.56
CA SER A 141 14.42 -4.48 8.19
C SER A 141 15.40 -4.13 9.31
N HIS A 142 16.33 -5.00 9.53
CA HIS A 142 17.35 -4.79 10.57
C HIS A 142 18.55 -4.03 10.04
#